data_43089e66719eb3452f36a070e0f34a9b
#
_entry.id   43089e66719eb3452f36a070e0f34a9b
#
_cell.length_a   1.000
_cell.length_b   1.000
_cell.length_c   1.000
_cell.angle_alpha   90.00
_cell.angle_beta   90.00
_cell.angle_gamma   90.00
#
_symmetry.space_group_name_H-M   'P 1'
#
loop_
_entity.id
_entity.type
_entity.pdbx_description
1 polymer ?
#
loop_
_entity_poly.entity_id
_entity_poly.type
_entity_poly.pdbx_seq_one_letter_code
_entity_poly.pdbx_strand_id
1 'polypeptide(L)'
;MGWRSQQHVTAFVRGFIRVNPHPHKASIERDNESEDMQPSGRGYDHGITTFSPDGRLFQVEYARESVKRGTTTAGLKFREGVVLVCDKRIVSRLIIPESIEKMFKIDNHIGIATSGLVADARQLVARARVDAQVNRITYAASVPVDVLVKKLCDFKQSFTQYGGSRPFGTALLIGGVDANGIHLYETDPSGAYQSYHAGAIGSGRNTVIEYFESNWKEGLTLNAAMKLGLEALRSANDTELNREAVEVTVVDGDGYRVLDRSEVNKQIDRLKPLEE
;
A
#
# COMPACT_ATOMS: atom_id res chain seq x y z
N MET A 1 -33.72 -14.84 -52.00
CA MET A 1 -33.09 -16.17 -52.08
C MET A 1 -32.04 -16.21 -51.01
N GLY A 2 -32.05 -16.93 -49.91
CA GLY A 2 -32.90 -18.00 -49.41
C GLY A 2 -32.34 -18.33 -48.03
N TRP A 3 -33.25 -18.34 -47.06
CA TRP A 3 -33.07 -18.84 -45.70
C TRP A 3 -32.75 -20.34 -45.66
N ARG A 4 -31.82 -20.78 -44.85
CA ARG A 4 -31.69 -22.09 -44.14
C ARG A 4 -30.31 -22.12 -43.47
N SER A 5 -30.05 -22.55 -42.23
CA SER A 5 -30.90 -23.24 -41.25
C SER A 5 -30.14 -23.20 -39.91
N GLN A 6 -30.81 -22.74 -38.86
CA GLN A 6 -30.47 -23.14 -37.49
C GLN A 6 -30.88 -24.61 -37.34
N GLN A 7 -29.94 -25.45 -36.92
CA GLN A 7 -30.17 -26.71 -36.18
C GLN A 7 -28.82 -27.43 -36.12
N HIS A 8 -28.22 -27.48 -34.93
CA HIS A 8 -27.42 -28.56 -34.37
C HIS A 8 -26.55 -28.04 -33.21
N VAL A 9 -27.17 -27.72 -32.11
CA VAL A 9 -26.53 -27.77 -30.77
C VAL A 9 -27.62 -28.15 -29.77
N THR A 10 -28.02 -29.41 -29.76
CA THR A 10 -28.82 -29.95 -28.66
C THR A 10 -28.67 -31.48 -28.67
N ALA A 11 -27.56 -31.99 -28.23
CA ALA A 11 -27.41 -33.39 -27.85
C ALA A 11 -26.02 -33.62 -27.24
N PHE A 12 -25.82 -33.30 -25.97
CA PHE A 12 -24.75 -33.92 -25.16
C PHE A 12 -24.88 -33.58 -23.66
N VAL A 13 -26.05 -33.87 -23.09
CA VAL A 13 -26.18 -33.99 -21.63
C VAL A 13 -27.27 -35.00 -21.31
N ARG A 14 -26.99 -36.28 -21.40
CA ARG A 14 -27.75 -37.33 -20.72
C ARG A 14 -26.80 -38.52 -20.48
N GLY A 15 -26.46 -38.75 -19.26
CA GLY A 15 -25.85 -40.02 -18.87
C GLY A 15 -25.01 -39.92 -17.60
N PHE A 16 -25.48 -40.61 -16.58
CA PHE A 16 -24.85 -40.97 -15.32
C PHE A 16 -25.28 -40.21 -14.06
N ILE A 17 -26.51 -40.51 -13.64
CA ILE A 17 -26.83 -40.56 -12.21
C ILE A 17 -27.37 -42.00 -11.98
N ARG A 18 -26.54 -42.87 -11.41
CA ARG A 18 -26.96 -44.11 -10.76
C ARG A 18 -27.24 -43.78 -9.28
N VAL A 19 -28.49 -43.80 -8.93
CA VAL A 19 -28.97 -43.81 -7.54
C VAL A 19 -28.96 -45.24 -7.07
N ASN A 20 -28.25 -45.53 -6.00
CA ASN A 20 -28.25 -46.81 -5.29
C ASN A 20 -29.05 -46.66 -3.98
N PRO A 21 -30.16 -47.35 -3.76
CA PRO A 21 -30.87 -47.32 -2.48
C PRO A 21 -30.52 -48.57 -1.66
N HIS A 22 -29.82 -48.40 -0.57
CA HIS A 22 -29.89 -49.37 0.55
C HIS A 22 -29.86 -48.64 1.89
N PRO A 23 -30.77 -48.97 2.80
CA PRO A 23 -30.84 -48.38 4.13
C PRO A 23 -30.06 -49.21 5.14
N HIS A 24 -29.08 -48.64 5.76
CA HIS A 24 -28.57 -49.17 7.02
C HIS A 24 -29.00 -48.25 8.19
N LYS A 25 -29.86 -48.84 9.03
CA LYS A 25 -30.14 -48.38 10.38
C LYS A 25 -28.87 -48.51 11.20
N ALA A 26 -28.39 -47.45 11.74
CA ALA A 26 -27.45 -47.41 12.85
C ALA A 26 -27.95 -46.41 13.90
N SER A 27 -27.97 -46.93 15.10
CA SER A 27 -28.43 -46.41 16.36
C SER A 27 -27.88 -45.01 16.69
N ILE A 28 -28.80 -44.16 17.17
CA ILE A 28 -28.51 -42.85 17.72
C ILE A 28 -28.02 -43.06 19.15
N GLU A 29 -26.75 -42.97 19.40
CA GLU A 29 -26.19 -42.60 20.70
C GLU A 29 -26.07 -41.05 20.71
N ARG A 30 -26.80 -40.45 21.64
CA ARG A 30 -26.73 -39.03 21.93
C ARG A 30 -25.63 -38.83 22.94
N ASP A 31 -24.46 -38.49 22.51
CA ASP A 31 -23.50 -37.84 23.36
C ASP A 31 -23.72 -36.32 23.28
N ASN A 32 -24.31 -35.78 24.35
CA ASN A 32 -24.35 -34.35 24.63
C ASN A 32 -22.94 -33.91 25.08
N GLU A 33 -22.12 -33.52 24.16
CA GLU A 33 -21.01 -32.61 24.44
C GLU A 33 -21.26 -31.34 23.64
N SER A 34 -21.71 -30.32 24.38
CA SER A 34 -21.71 -28.95 23.92
C SER A 34 -20.24 -28.48 23.79
N GLU A 35 -19.57 -28.88 22.71
CA GLU A 35 -18.37 -28.17 22.29
C GLU A 35 -18.81 -26.77 21.82
N ASP A 36 -18.40 -25.76 22.58
CA ASP A 36 -18.36 -24.36 22.14
C ASP A 36 -17.66 -24.30 20.80
N MET A 37 -18.44 -24.34 19.71
CA MET A 37 -17.95 -24.08 18.37
C MET A 37 -17.58 -22.59 18.32
N GLN A 38 -16.35 -22.25 18.74
CA GLN A 38 -15.73 -21.04 18.26
C GLN A 38 -15.75 -21.12 16.73
N PRO A 39 -16.31 -20.11 16.04
CA PRO A 39 -16.30 -20.09 14.59
C PRO A 39 -14.85 -20.02 14.14
N SER A 40 -14.27 -21.19 13.83
CA SER A 40 -12.95 -21.28 13.23
C SER A 40 -13.01 -20.52 11.89
N GLY A 41 -12.25 -19.46 11.76
CA GLY A 41 -12.18 -18.63 10.53
C GLY A 41 -11.70 -19.38 9.27
N ARG A 42 -11.55 -20.71 9.35
CA ARG A 42 -10.96 -21.60 8.34
C ARG A 42 -11.75 -21.78 7.05
N GLY A 43 -12.94 -21.19 6.92
CA GLY A 43 -13.74 -21.29 5.68
C GLY A 43 -13.89 -19.96 4.95
N TYR A 44 -13.73 -18.84 5.64
CA TYR A 44 -13.94 -17.50 5.09
C TYR A 44 -12.65 -16.86 4.55
N ASP A 45 -11.49 -17.42 4.85
CA ASP A 45 -10.17 -16.94 4.42
C ASP A 45 -9.81 -17.35 2.98
N HIS A 46 -10.51 -18.34 2.40
CA HIS A 46 -10.30 -18.75 1.01
C HIS A 46 -11.06 -17.89 0.00
N GLY A 47 -12.10 -17.18 0.42
CA GLY A 47 -12.90 -16.31 -0.45
C GLY A 47 -12.37 -14.87 -0.44
N ILE A 48 -11.94 -14.35 -1.61
CA ILE A 48 -11.47 -12.95 -1.75
C ILE A 48 -12.61 -11.97 -1.48
N THR A 49 -13.82 -12.28 -1.88
CA THR A 49 -14.98 -11.39 -1.90
C THR A 49 -15.99 -11.70 -0.80
N THR A 50 -15.70 -12.69 0.06
CA THR A 50 -16.62 -13.16 1.08
C THR A 50 -16.33 -12.48 2.41
N PHE A 51 -17.34 -11.84 2.98
CA PHE A 51 -17.27 -11.32 4.34
C PHE A 51 -17.38 -12.47 5.35
N SER A 52 -16.58 -12.42 6.40
CA SER A 52 -16.81 -13.22 7.61
C SER A 52 -18.07 -12.75 8.35
N PRO A 53 -18.63 -13.54 9.28
CA PRO A 53 -19.81 -13.13 10.07
C PRO A 53 -19.63 -11.82 10.83
N ASP A 54 -18.39 -11.48 11.20
CA ASP A 54 -17.99 -10.24 11.87
C ASP A 54 -17.63 -9.11 10.89
N GLY A 55 -17.91 -9.28 9.58
CA GLY A 55 -17.77 -8.24 8.57
C GLY A 55 -16.34 -7.98 8.08
N ARG A 56 -15.42 -8.96 8.23
CA ARG A 56 -14.00 -8.85 7.82
C ARG A 56 -13.77 -9.47 6.44
N LEU A 57 -12.87 -8.87 5.67
CA LEU A 57 -12.31 -9.42 4.44
C LEU A 57 -10.90 -9.95 4.74
N PHE A 58 -10.76 -11.23 5.00
CA PHE A 58 -9.49 -11.81 5.45
C PHE A 58 -8.34 -11.60 4.46
N GLN A 59 -8.58 -11.67 3.15
CA GLN A 59 -7.55 -11.45 2.16
C GLN A 59 -7.02 -10.00 2.17
N VAL A 60 -7.86 -9.02 2.52
CA VAL A 60 -7.43 -7.63 2.74
C VAL A 60 -6.56 -7.52 4.00
N GLU A 61 -6.92 -8.23 5.07
CA GLU A 61 -6.13 -8.23 6.30
C GLU A 61 -4.76 -8.90 6.10
N TYR A 62 -4.70 -10.00 5.36
CA TYR A 62 -3.43 -10.63 4.98
C TYR A 62 -2.58 -9.71 4.08
N ALA A 63 -3.22 -8.95 3.21
CA ALA A 63 -2.52 -7.93 2.44
C ALA A 63 -1.95 -6.81 3.32
N ARG A 64 -2.66 -6.39 4.38
CA ARG A 64 -2.15 -5.45 5.40
C ARG A 64 -0.95 -6.02 6.16
N GLU A 65 -0.94 -7.31 6.49
CA GLU A 65 0.23 -7.95 7.10
C GLU A 65 1.46 -7.91 6.18
N SER A 66 1.25 -8.01 4.86
CA SER A 66 2.33 -7.82 3.87
C SER A 66 2.93 -6.41 3.97
N VAL A 67 2.09 -5.39 4.15
CA VAL A 67 2.54 -3.98 4.34
C VAL A 67 3.34 -3.85 5.63
N LYS A 68 2.85 -4.41 6.74
CA LYS A 68 3.55 -4.37 8.04
C LYS A 68 4.92 -5.03 8.03
N ARG A 69 5.15 -6.00 7.15
CA ARG A 69 6.46 -6.65 6.95
C ARG A 69 7.40 -5.84 6.05
N GLY A 70 6.86 -4.87 5.33
CA GLY A 70 7.66 -3.94 4.54
C GLY A 70 8.48 -2.99 5.43
N THR A 71 9.59 -2.48 4.93
CA THR A 71 10.41 -1.52 5.66
C THR A 71 9.69 -0.19 5.80
N THR A 72 10.02 0.53 6.87
CA THR A 72 9.37 1.79 7.25
C THR A 72 9.58 2.88 6.20
N THR A 73 8.52 3.60 5.91
CA THR A 73 8.49 4.78 5.07
C THR A 73 7.65 5.85 5.75
N ALA A 74 8.17 7.05 5.84
CA ALA A 74 7.51 8.19 6.45
C ALA A 74 7.33 9.32 5.45
N GLY A 75 6.33 10.15 5.65
CA GLY A 75 6.09 11.35 4.85
C GLY A 75 5.52 12.46 5.71
N LEU A 76 5.89 13.71 5.42
CA LEU A 76 5.36 14.86 6.13
C LEU A 76 5.31 16.10 5.23
N LYS A 77 4.32 16.96 5.49
CA LYS A 77 4.17 18.27 4.83
C LYS A 77 5.09 19.27 5.49
N PHE A 78 5.68 20.13 4.68
CA PHE A 78 6.34 21.36 5.10
C PHE A 78 5.75 22.56 4.35
N ARG A 79 6.24 23.79 4.58
CA ARG A 79 5.61 25.02 4.05
C ARG A 79 5.39 25.02 2.53
N GLU A 80 6.33 24.43 1.79
CA GLU A 80 6.34 24.51 0.32
C GLU A 80 6.09 23.16 -0.36
N GLY A 81 5.96 22.07 0.42
CA GLY A 81 5.80 20.75 -0.19
C GLY A 81 5.73 19.58 0.79
N VAL A 82 6.19 18.44 0.31
CA VAL A 82 6.20 17.16 1.02
C VAL A 82 7.60 16.56 1.01
N VAL A 83 8.04 16.06 2.16
CA VAL A 83 9.23 15.22 2.30
C VAL A 83 8.76 13.78 2.48
N LEU A 84 9.35 12.86 1.74
CA LEU A 84 9.22 11.42 1.91
C LEU A 84 10.59 10.86 2.33
N VAL A 85 10.60 10.01 3.34
CA VAL A 85 11.82 9.40 3.89
C VAL A 85 11.61 7.90 3.99
N CYS A 86 12.53 7.08 3.50
CA CYS A 86 12.41 5.64 3.63
C CYS A 86 13.73 4.98 4.04
N ASP A 87 13.60 3.85 4.70
CA ASP A 87 14.68 2.89 4.92
C ASP A 87 14.55 1.76 3.88
N LYS A 88 15.60 1.55 3.07
CA LYS A 88 15.67 0.48 2.07
C LYS A 88 16.08 -0.87 2.67
N ARG A 89 16.54 -0.90 3.93
CA ARG A 89 17.04 -2.09 4.65
C ARG A 89 17.93 -2.98 3.76
N ILE A 90 19.17 -2.56 3.56
CA ILE A 90 20.15 -3.33 2.82
C ILE A 90 20.66 -4.47 3.71
N VAL A 91 20.22 -5.69 3.44
CA VAL A 91 20.53 -6.89 4.24
C VAL A 91 21.85 -7.56 3.85
N SER A 92 22.45 -7.19 2.74
CA SER A 92 23.70 -7.78 2.24
C SER A 92 24.55 -6.74 1.53
N ARG A 93 25.85 -6.75 1.78
CA ARG A 93 26.83 -5.94 1.06
C ARG A 93 26.98 -6.28 -0.44
N LEU A 94 26.35 -7.37 -0.88
CA LEU A 94 26.35 -7.75 -2.30
C LEU A 94 25.19 -7.11 -3.07
N ILE A 95 24.25 -6.45 -2.38
CA ILE A 95 23.14 -5.74 -3.01
C ILE A 95 23.62 -4.34 -3.39
N ILE A 96 23.34 -3.95 -4.63
CA ILE A 96 23.55 -2.58 -5.10
C ILE A 96 22.39 -1.72 -4.57
N PRO A 97 22.64 -0.75 -3.65
CA PRO A 97 21.59 0.01 -2.97
C PRO A 97 20.64 0.76 -3.93
N GLU A 98 21.16 1.22 -5.05
CA GLU A 98 20.43 1.94 -6.09
C GLU A 98 19.39 1.06 -6.81
N SER A 99 19.59 -0.27 -6.80
CA SER A 99 18.66 -1.22 -7.41
C SER A 99 17.38 -1.41 -6.58
N ILE A 100 17.38 -1.01 -5.30
CA ILE A 100 16.21 -1.07 -4.45
C ILE A 100 15.40 0.21 -4.64
N GLU A 101 14.29 0.10 -5.36
CA GLU A 101 13.37 1.20 -5.61
C GLU A 101 12.21 1.15 -4.62
N LYS A 102 12.07 2.19 -3.79
CA LYS A 102 10.93 2.39 -2.87
C LYS A 102 10.21 3.71 -3.10
N MET A 103 10.89 4.66 -3.73
CA MET A 103 10.35 5.96 -4.07
C MET A 103 10.30 6.13 -5.57
N PHE A 104 9.17 6.63 -6.06
CA PHE A 104 8.88 6.71 -7.49
C PHE A 104 8.37 8.08 -7.85
N LYS A 105 8.96 8.67 -8.87
CA LYS A 105 8.38 9.83 -9.55
C LYS A 105 7.21 9.39 -10.42
N ILE A 106 6.06 10.00 -10.22
CA ILE A 106 4.87 9.79 -11.07
C ILE A 106 4.79 10.86 -12.14
N ASP A 107 4.81 12.11 -11.72
CA ASP A 107 4.91 13.31 -12.55
C ASP A 107 5.83 14.33 -11.85
N ASN A 108 6.06 15.49 -12.44
CA ASN A 108 6.92 16.50 -11.84
C ASN A 108 6.44 16.94 -10.45
N HIS A 109 5.15 16.98 -10.23
CA HIS A 109 4.51 17.47 -8.99
C HIS A 109 4.01 16.35 -8.06
N ILE A 110 4.26 15.06 -8.37
CA ILE A 110 3.78 13.92 -7.58
C ILE A 110 4.88 12.87 -7.42
N GLY A 111 5.12 12.50 -6.17
CA GLY A 111 5.97 11.37 -5.78
C GLY A 111 5.20 10.33 -4.98
N ILE A 112 5.60 9.08 -5.08
CA ILE A 112 5.05 7.96 -4.31
C ILE A 112 6.18 7.25 -3.59
N ALA A 113 5.95 6.95 -2.31
CA ALA A 113 6.78 6.04 -1.53
C ALA A 113 5.96 4.82 -1.12
N THR A 114 6.58 3.64 -1.02
CA THR A 114 5.87 2.36 -0.91
C THR A 114 6.32 1.55 0.29
N SER A 115 5.42 0.68 0.80
CA SER A 115 5.76 -0.39 1.72
C SER A 115 4.92 -1.64 1.43
N GLY A 116 5.51 -2.82 1.64
CA GLY A 116 4.93 -4.12 1.30
C GLY A 116 5.57 -4.74 0.05
N LEU A 117 4.76 -5.36 -0.79
CA LEU A 117 5.23 -6.04 -2.00
C LEU A 117 5.60 -5.03 -3.11
N VAL A 118 6.90 -4.85 -3.35
CA VAL A 118 7.42 -3.89 -4.34
C VAL A 118 6.93 -4.21 -5.76
N ALA A 119 6.74 -5.49 -6.11
CA ALA A 119 6.21 -5.88 -7.41
C ALA A 119 4.80 -5.35 -7.65
N ASP A 120 3.94 -5.40 -6.62
CA ASP A 120 2.59 -4.83 -6.65
C ASP A 120 2.64 -3.30 -6.74
N ALA A 121 3.54 -2.67 -5.97
CA ALA A 121 3.74 -1.23 -6.01
C ALA A 121 4.12 -0.74 -7.41
N ARG A 122 5.02 -1.45 -8.12
CA ARG A 122 5.39 -1.10 -9.49
C ARG A 122 4.22 -1.10 -10.47
N GLN A 123 3.25 -2.00 -10.32
CA GLN A 123 2.04 -2.01 -11.14
C GLN A 123 1.19 -0.76 -10.90
N LEU A 124 1.02 -0.38 -9.62
CA LEU A 124 0.28 0.83 -9.26
C LEU A 124 1.01 2.10 -9.74
N VAL A 125 2.33 2.14 -9.62
CA VAL A 125 3.16 3.26 -10.13
C VAL A 125 3.05 3.38 -11.65
N ALA A 126 3.14 2.27 -12.40
CA ALA A 126 2.97 2.28 -13.85
C ALA A 126 1.58 2.81 -14.24
N ARG A 127 0.53 2.37 -13.56
CA ARG A 127 -0.84 2.85 -13.74
C ARG A 127 -0.95 4.35 -13.44
N ALA A 128 -0.40 4.81 -12.30
CA ALA A 128 -0.41 6.22 -11.91
C ALA A 128 0.26 7.12 -12.97
N ARG A 129 1.40 6.68 -13.51
CA ARG A 129 2.11 7.40 -14.58
C ARG A 129 1.26 7.51 -15.84
N VAL A 130 0.60 6.43 -16.25
CA VAL A 130 -0.32 6.45 -17.40
C VAL A 130 -1.48 7.40 -17.14
N ASP A 131 -2.14 7.31 -15.99
CA ASP A 131 -3.27 8.16 -15.64
C ASP A 131 -2.89 9.65 -15.61
N ALA A 132 -1.69 9.98 -15.11
CA ALA A 132 -1.15 11.34 -15.11
C ALA A 132 -0.92 11.87 -16.55
N GLN A 133 -0.33 11.05 -17.43
CA GLN A 133 -0.09 11.45 -18.82
C GLN A 133 -1.40 11.54 -19.63
N VAL A 134 -2.33 10.62 -19.43
CA VAL A 134 -3.66 10.68 -20.07
C VAL A 134 -4.38 11.98 -19.68
N ASN A 135 -4.33 12.35 -18.39
CA ASN A 135 -4.91 13.63 -17.94
C ASN A 135 -4.26 14.83 -18.65
N ARG A 136 -2.92 14.83 -18.76
CA ARG A 136 -2.17 15.90 -19.42
C ARG A 136 -2.53 16.03 -20.91
N ILE A 137 -2.64 14.92 -21.61
CA ILE A 137 -3.01 14.89 -23.04
C ILE A 137 -4.46 15.35 -23.24
N THR A 138 -5.37 14.90 -22.35
CA THR A 138 -6.81 15.18 -22.51
C THR A 138 -7.18 16.61 -22.14
N TYR A 139 -6.57 17.15 -21.08
CA TYR A 139 -6.96 18.44 -20.50
C TYR A 139 -5.88 19.52 -20.61
N ALA A 140 -4.72 19.21 -21.22
CA ALA A 140 -3.56 20.10 -21.28
C ALA A 140 -3.10 20.62 -19.89
N ALA A 141 -3.38 19.86 -18.82
CA ALA A 141 -3.11 20.21 -17.42
C ALA A 141 -2.57 19.02 -16.63
N SER A 142 -1.81 19.31 -15.59
CA SER A 142 -1.35 18.32 -14.63
C SER A 142 -2.54 17.70 -13.91
N VAL A 143 -2.47 16.40 -13.60
CA VAL A 143 -3.52 15.72 -12.84
C VAL A 143 -3.54 16.24 -11.40
N PRO A 144 -4.70 16.63 -10.83
CA PRO A 144 -4.80 16.92 -9.40
C PRO A 144 -4.43 15.69 -8.56
N VAL A 145 -3.73 15.93 -7.44
CA VAL A 145 -3.20 14.84 -6.60
C VAL A 145 -4.33 13.96 -6.06
N ASP A 146 -5.39 14.56 -5.57
CA ASP A 146 -6.58 13.88 -5.04
C ASP A 146 -7.29 13.01 -6.09
N VAL A 147 -7.38 13.50 -7.33
CA VAL A 147 -7.97 12.76 -8.45
C VAL A 147 -7.13 11.51 -8.78
N LEU A 148 -5.80 11.65 -8.78
CA LEU A 148 -4.90 10.50 -9.01
C LEU A 148 -5.02 9.48 -7.88
N VAL A 149 -5.00 9.94 -6.62
CA VAL A 149 -5.16 9.07 -5.43
C VAL A 149 -6.47 8.31 -5.52
N LYS A 150 -7.57 9.00 -5.81
CA LYS A 150 -8.88 8.37 -5.94
C LYS A 150 -8.87 7.28 -7.02
N LYS A 151 -8.37 7.55 -8.23
CA LYS A 151 -8.28 6.58 -9.32
C LYS A 151 -7.48 5.33 -8.92
N LEU A 152 -6.33 5.52 -8.24
CA LEU A 152 -5.52 4.40 -7.75
C LEU A 152 -6.25 3.57 -6.68
N CYS A 153 -6.97 4.23 -5.78
CA CYS A 153 -7.71 3.58 -4.71
C CYS A 153 -8.95 2.85 -5.23
N ASP A 154 -9.67 3.44 -6.19
CA ASP A 154 -10.78 2.76 -6.89
C ASP A 154 -10.26 1.51 -7.62
N PHE A 155 -9.08 1.59 -8.25
CA PHE A 155 -8.42 0.44 -8.87
C PHE A 155 -8.02 -0.63 -7.85
N LYS A 156 -7.44 -0.27 -6.71
CA LYS A 156 -7.12 -1.22 -5.62
C LYS A 156 -8.38 -1.88 -5.08
N GLN A 157 -9.45 -1.11 -4.85
CA GLN A 157 -10.72 -1.59 -4.34
C GLN A 157 -11.35 -2.63 -5.27
N SER A 158 -11.25 -2.46 -6.59
CA SER A 158 -11.79 -3.42 -7.56
C SER A 158 -11.22 -4.83 -7.38
N PHE A 159 -9.97 -4.95 -6.92
CA PHE A 159 -9.33 -6.24 -6.61
C PHE A 159 -9.81 -6.88 -5.30
N THR A 160 -10.60 -6.18 -4.50
CA THR A 160 -11.25 -6.72 -3.30
C THR A 160 -12.69 -7.15 -3.54
N GLN A 161 -13.28 -6.77 -4.68
CA GLN A 161 -14.68 -7.00 -5.02
C GLN A 161 -14.88 -8.03 -6.14
N TYR A 162 -13.92 -8.16 -7.05
CA TYR A 162 -13.99 -9.13 -8.15
C TYR A 162 -13.18 -10.38 -7.84
N GLY A 163 -13.79 -11.56 -8.00
CA GLY A 163 -13.14 -12.85 -7.77
C GLY A 163 -11.99 -13.13 -8.76
N GLY A 164 -11.06 -14.00 -8.35
CA GLY A 164 -9.95 -14.45 -9.19
C GLY A 164 -8.67 -13.62 -9.10
N SER A 165 -8.69 -12.47 -8.39
CA SER A 165 -7.52 -11.62 -8.15
C SER A 165 -7.34 -11.36 -6.66
N ARG A 166 -6.12 -11.43 -6.14
CA ARG A 166 -5.84 -11.03 -4.75
C ARG A 166 -5.73 -9.51 -4.62
N PRO A 167 -5.98 -8.94 -3.43
CA PRO A 167 -5.67 -7.54 -3.14
C PRO A 167 -4.17 -7.22 -3.33
N PHE A 168 -3.85 -5.96 -3.61
CA PHE A 168 -2.47 -5.48 -3.63
C PHE A 168 -1.86 -5.53 -2.23
N GLY A 169 -0.74 -6.22 -2.07
CA GLY A 169 -0.02 -6.33 -0.79
C GLY A 169 0.88 -5.12 -0.50
N THR A 170 0.43 -3.91 -0.84
CA THR A 170 1.21 -2.69 -0.69
C THR A 170 0.36 -1.51 -0.25
N ALA A 171 0.92 -0.68 0.62
CA ALA A 171 0.46 0.67 0.93
C ALA A 171 1.36 1.70 0.24
N LEU A 172 0.79 2.85 -0.07
CA LEU A 172 1.47 3.96 -0.72
C LEU A 172 1.33 5.22 0.14
N LEU A 173 2.42 5.97 0.30
CA LEU A 173 2.41 7.37 0.67
C LEU A 173 2.58 8.20 -0.60
N ILE A 174 1.59 9.01 -0.91
CA ILE A 174 1.54 9.84 -2.12
C ILE A 174 1.66 11.29 -1.71
N GLY A 175 2.79 11.90 -2.05
CA GLY A 175 3.04 13.33 -1.82
C GLY A 175 2.99 14.12 -3.11
N GLY A 176 2.41 15.31 -3.07
CA GLY A 176 2.36 16.16 -4.23
C GLY A 176 1.95 17.60 -3.93
N VAL A 177 2.22 18.48 -4.90
CA VAL A 177 1.85 19.90 -4.87
C VAL A 177 1.14 20.24 -6.16
N ASP A 178 -0.07 20.77 -6.04
CA ASP A 178 -0.88 21.22 -7.17
C ASP A 178 -1.56 22.56 -6.91
N ALA A 179 -2.44 22.99 -7.78
CA ALA A 179 -3.17 24.25 -7.65
C ALA A 179 -4.05 24.33 -6.38
N ASN A 180 -4.41 23.17 -5.80
CA ASN A 180 -5.23 23.08 -4.61
C ASN A 180 -4.40 23.07 -3.32
N GLY A 181 -3.06 22.99 -3.45
CA GLY A 181 -2.13 23.06 -2.33
C GLY A 181 -1.20 21.85 -2.19
N ILE A 182 -0.78 21.60 -0.95
CA ILE A 182 0.16 20.54 -0.59
C ILE A 182 -0.61 19.33 -0.08
N HIS A 183 -0.35 18.18 -0.68
CA HIS A 183 -1.07 16.95 -0.42
C HIS A 183 -0.13 15.83 0.05
N LEU A 184 -0.54 15.11 1.08
CA LEU A 184 0.06 13.85 1.51
C LEU A 184 -1.07 12.87 1.82
N TYR A 185 -1.13 11.77 1.07
CA TYR A 185 -2.12 10.73 1.25
C TYR A 185 -1.46 9.39 1.60
N GLU A 186 -2.08 8.67 2.51
CA GLU A 186 -1.79 7.25 2.77
C GLU A 186 -2.90 6.41 2.13
N THR A 187 -2.52 5.31 1.44
CA THR A 187 -3.46 4.36 0.85
C THR A 187 -3.29 2.98 1.45
N ASP A 188 -4.38 2.28 1.64
CA ASP A 188 -4.46 0.94 2.22
C ASP A 188 -4.70 -0.14 1.14
N PRO A 189 -4.34 -1.42 1.33
CA PRO A 189 -4.67 -2.51 0.42
C PRO A 189 -6.13 -2.63 0.02
N SER A 190 -7.07 -2.20 0.88
CA SER A 190 -8.51 -2.21 0.58
C SER A 190 -8.95 -1.17 -0.45
N GLY A 191 -8.07 -0.20 -0.79
CA GLY A 191 -8.43 0.97 -1.57
C GLY A 191 -8.93 2.15 -0.73
N ALA A 192 -8.92 2.06 0.60
CA ALA A 192 -9.14 3.21 1.45
C ALA A 192 -7.94 4.17 1.38
N TYR A 193 -8.19 5.49 1.54
CA TYR A 193 -7.15 6.50 1.61
C TYR A 193 -7.55 7.63 2.55
N GLN A 194 -6.55 8.27 3.12
CA GLN A 194 -6.71 9.43 4.01
C GLN A 194 -5.61 10.45 3.75
N SER A 195 -5.92 11.73 3.97
CA SER A 195 -4.94 12.83 3.91
C SER A 195 -4.34 13.07 5.29
N TYR A 196 -3.04 13.31 5.33
CA TYR A 196 -2.28 13.52 6.56
C TYR A 196 -1.41 14.78 6.49
N HIS A 197 -1.08 15.32 7.65
CA HIS A 197 0.02 16.29 7.79
C HIS A 197 1.37 15.58 7.86
N ALA A 198 1.40 14.47 8.57
CA ALA A 198 2.53 13.53 8.65
C ALA A 198 1.97 12.12 8.79
N GLY A 199 2.59 11.15 8.13
CA GLY A 199 2.13 9.76 8.11
C GLY A 199 3.27 8.79 7.88
N ALA A 200 3.01 7.51 8.13
CA ALA A 200 3.99 6.45 7.93
C ALA A 200 3.33 5.13 7.54
N ILE A 201 4.07 4.30 6.81
CA ILE A 201 3.68 2.94 6.41
C ILE A 201 4.83 1.97 6.68
N GLY A 202 4.52 0.69 6.80
CA GLY A 202 5.51 -0.37 7.02
C GLY A 202 5.65 -0.79 8.47
N SER A 203 6.74 -1.52 8.79
CA SER A 203 6.93 -2.18 10.09
C SER A 203 6.99 -1.23 11.28
N GLY A 204 7.60 -0.07 11.12
CA GLY A 204 7.75 0.94 12.18
C GLY A 204 6.65 2.01 12.20
N ARG A 205 5.52 1.79 11.51
CA ARG A 205 4.45 2.79 11.38
C ARG A 205 4.02 3.37 12.72
N ASN A 206 3.73 2.53 13.70
CA ASN A 206 3.18 2.99 14.97
C ASN A 206 4.17 3.91 15.72
N THR A 207 5.42 3.50 15.84
CA THR A 207 6.48 4.29 16.51
C THR A 207 6.72 5.64 15.80
N VAL A 208 6.72 5.64 14.45
CA VAL A 208 6.87 6.88 13.67
C VAL A 208 5.68 7.81 13.88
N ILE A 209 4.46 7.29 13.91
CA ILE A 209 3.25 8.10 14.15
C ILE A 209 3.27 8.70 15.54
N GLU A 210 3.57 7.92 16.58
CA GLU A 210 3.71 8.41 17.98
C GLU A 210 4.77 9.52 18.06
N TYR A 211 5.90 9.35 17.36
CA TYR A 211 6.92 10.37 17.28
C TYR A 211 6.44 11.65 16.60
N PHE A 212 5.69 11.53 15.48
CA PHE A 212 5.11 12.68 14.80
C PHE A 212 4.05 13.39 15.64
N GLU A 213 3.15 12.66 16.30
CA GLU A 213 2.13 13.24 17.19
C GLU A 213 2.75 14.09 18.31
N SER A 214 3.90 13.68 18.81
CA SER A 214 4.61 14.39 19.86
C SER A 214 5.43 15.60 19.38
N ASN A 215 5.94 15.58 18.15
CA ASN A 215 6.96 16.52 17.69
C ASN A 215 6.55 17.34 16.46
N TRP A 216 5.50 16.93 15.73
CA TRP A 216 5.09 17.66 14.54
C TRP A 216 4.49 19.02 14.88
N LYS A 217 4.83 20.02 14.06
CA LYS A 217 4.32 21.39 14.15
C LYS A 217 3.95 21.90 12.77
N GLU A 218 2.93 22.72 12.68
CA GLU A 218 2.57 23.39 11.43
C GLU A 218 3.68 24.37 10.98
N GLY A 219 3.85 24.51 9.68
CA GLY A 219 4.76 25.48 9.09
C GLY A 219 6.24 25.12 9.18
N LEU A 220 6.59 23.85 9.23
CA LEU A 220 7.98 23.38 9.18
C LEU A 220 8.69 23.89 7.92
N THR A 221 9.98 24.24 8.05
CA THR A 221 10.86 24.44 6.89
C THR A 221 11.32 23.07 6.35
N LEU A 222 11.83 23.02 5.12
CA LEU A 222 12.35 21.78 4.52
C LEU A 222 13.37 21.08 5.43
N ASN A 223 14.36 21.82 5.95
CA ASN A 223 15.39 21.25 6.83
C ASN A 223 14.80 20.70 8.15
N ALA A 224 13.81 21.39 8.72
CA ALA A 224 13.15 20.93 9.94
C ALA A 224 12.30 19.68 9.67
N ALA A 225 11.61 19.63 8.52
CA ALA A 225 10.83 18.49 8.09
C ALA A 225 11.72 17.26 7.81
N MET A 226 12.84 17.45 7.10
CA MET A 226 13.82 16.37 6.87
C MET A 226 14.37 15.83 8.19
N LYS A 227 14.78 16.72 9.10
CA LYS A 227 15.27 16.33 10.43
C LYS A 227 14.23 15.51 11.18
N LEU A 228 12.99 16.01 11.25
CA LEU A 228 11.88 15.34 11.94
C LEU A 228 11.57 13.96 11.32
N GLY A 229 11.56 13.84 9.99
CA GLY A 229 11.36 12.58 9.29
C GLY A 229 12.47 11.55 9.54
N LEU A 230 13.73 12.01 9.58
CA LEU A 230 14.88 11.15 9.89
C LEU A 230 14.90 10.72 11.36
N GLU A 231 14.57 11.60 12.29
CA GLU A 231 14.44 11.27 13.72
C GLU A 231 13.32 10.25 13.95
N ALA A 232 12.16 10.45 13.32
CA ALA A 232 11.04 9.52 13.38
C ALA A 232 11.40 8.15 12.78
N LEU A 233 12.12 8.13 11.64
CA LEU A 233 12.59 6.88 11.06
C LEU A 233 13.60 6.16 11.96
N ARG A 234 14.49 6.92 12.61
CA ARG A 234 15.45 6.38 13.57
C ARG A 234 14.76 5.79 14.80
N SER A 235 13.73 6.45 15.34
CA SER A 235 13.00 5.94 16.51
C SER A 235 12.29 4.58 16.24
N ALA A 236 12.03 4.26 14.99
CA ALA A 236 11.44 2.99 14.57
C ALA A 236 12.47 1.88 14.28
N ASN A 237 13.76 2.18 14.40
CA ASN A 237 14.84 1.22 14.23
C ASN A 237 15.57 1.04 15.56
N ASP A 238 15.89 -0.20 15.90
CA ASP A 238 16.68 -0.52 17.12
C ASP A 238 18.15 -0.14 17.00
N THR A 239 18.58 0.31 15.82
CA THR A 239 19.97 0.65 15.49
C THR A 239 20.05 2.01 14.80
N GLU A 240 21.25 2.59 14.79
CA GLU A 240 21.52 3.81 14.01
C GLU A 240 21.15 3.66 12.53
N LEU A 241 20.71 4.77 11.92
CA LEU A 241 20.32 4.79 10.52
C LEU A 241 21.49 4.40 9.60
N ASN A 242 21.31 3.39 8.81
CA ASN A 242 22.28 3.04 7.76
C ASN A 242 22.25 4.11 6.67
N ARG A 243 23.32 4.88 6.54
CA ARG A 243 23.48 6.00 5.59
C ARG A 243 23.32 5.61 4.14
N GLU A 244 23.58 4.33 3.81
CA GLU A 244 23.39 3.81 2.45
C GLU A 244 21.97 3.36 2.19
N ALA A 245 21.21 3.06 3.24
CA ALA A 245 19.85 2.56 3.16
C ALA A 245 18.80 3.66 3.20
N VAL A 246 19.13 4.84 3.74
CA VAL A 246 18.18 5.96 3.83
C VAL A 246 18.09 6.70 2.51
N GLU A 247 16.89 6.91 2.03
CA GLU A 247 16.59 7.76 0.88
C GLU A 247 15.56 8.81 1.26
N VAL A 248 15.79 10.04 0.79
CA VAL A 248 14.90 11.19 1.01
C VAL A 248 14.52 11.80 -0.32
N THR A 249 13.23 12.04 -0.48
CA THR A 249 12.66 12.68 -1.65
C THR A 249 11.84 13.90 -1.24
N VAL A 250 11.94 14.95 -2.02
CA VAL A 250 11.16 16.18 -1.84
C VAL A 250 10.27 16.40 -3.06
N VAL A 251 9.05 16.83 -2.80
CA VAL A 251 8.10 17.28 -3.83
C VAL A 251 7.59 18.66 -3.42
N ASP A 252 7.94 19.66 -4.19
CA ASP A 252 7.56 21.06 -3.93
C ASP A 252 7.28 21.83 -5.24
N GLY A 253 7.29 23.15 -5.20
CA GLY A 253 7.08 24.00 -6.37
C GLY A 253 8.11 23.81 -7.49
N ASP A 254 9.33 23.38 -7.16
CA ASP A 254 10.39 23.05 -8.13
C ASP A 254 10.23 21.62 -8.70
N GLY A 255 9.34 20.84 -8.12
CA GLY A 255 9.01 19.49 -8.57
C GLY A 255 9.55 18.37 -7.67
N TYR A 256 9.50 17.16 -8.23
CA TYR A 256 10.01 15.95 -7.59
C TYR A 256 11.52 15.85 -7.74
N ARG A 257 12.22 15.71 -6.61
CA ARG A 257 13.68 15.44 -6.58
C ARG A 257 14.05 14.46 -5.49
N VAL A 258 14.97 13.59 -5.80
CA VAL A 258 15.67 12.74 -4.82
C VAL A 258 16.86 13.53 -4.31
N LEU A 259 17.05 13.60 -2.99
CA LEU A 259 18.17 14.32 -2.42
C LEU A 259 19.46 13.52 -2.54
N ASP A 260 20.55 14.22 -2.79
CA ASP A 260 21.87 13.60 -2.83
C ASP A 260 22.27 12.99 -1.49
N ARG A 261 22.95 11.85 -1.52
CA ARG A 261 23.46 11.18 -0.31
C ARG A 261 24.27 12.09 0.59
N SER A 262 25.07 12.99 0.02
CA SER A 262 25.87 13.95 0.78
C SER A 262 24.98 14.91 1.60
N GLU A 263 23.84 15.31 1.06
CA GLU A 263 22.87 16.17 1.73
C GLU A 263 22.13 15.41 2.83
N VAL A 264 21.67 14.20 2.54
CA VAL A 264 21.01 13.31 3.52
C VAL A 264 21.97 13.00 4.68
N ASN A 265 23.21 12.64 4.40
CA ASN A 265 24.23 12.34 5.43
C ASN A 265 24.52 13.55 6.31
N LYS A 266 24.61 14.77 5.76
CA LYS A 266 24.74 15.99 6.56
C LYS A 266 23.58 16.21 7.52
N GLN A 267 22.38 15.81 7.14
CA GLN A 267 21.23 15.89 8.03
C GLN A 267 21.27 14.78 9.11
N ILE A 268 21.66 13.56 8.74
CA ILE A 268 21.86 12.47 9.70
C ILE A 268 22.91 12.86 10.77
N ASP A 269 24.03 13.48 10.37
CA ASP A 269 25.09 13.94 11.27
C ASP A 269 24.62 15.02 12.27
N ARG A 270 23.55 15.74 11.95
CA ARG A 270 22.93 16.75 12.82
C ARG A 270 21.90 16.18 13.78
N LEU A 271 21.56 14.90 13.67
CA LEU A 271 20.69 14.25 14.64
C LEU A 271 21.42 14.11 15.97
N LYS A 272 20.69 14.32 17.06
CA LYS A 272 21.27 14.08 18.39
C LYS A 272 21.62 12.58 18.50
N PRO A 273 22.71 12.23 19.21
CA PRO A 273 22.98 10.82 19.53
C PRO A 273 21.77 10.17 20.22
N LEU A 274 21.59 8.87 20.04
CA LEU A 274 20.63 8.12 20.83
C LEU A 274 21.08 8.24 22.29
N GLU A 275 20.21 8.69 23.18
CA GLU A 275 20.43 8.61 24.62
C GLU A 275 20.39 7.13 25.00
N GLU A 276 21.48 6.62 25.61
CA GLU A 276 21.61 5.25 26.11
C GLU A 276 20.64 4.97 27.27
#